data_b8ac0724dd502094a0bc933110766b35
#
_entry.id   b8ac0724dd502094a0bc933110766b35
#
_cell.length_a   1.000
_cell.length_b   1.000
_cell.length_c   1.000
_cell.angle_alpha   90.00
_cell.angle_beta   90.00
_cell.angle_gamma   90.00
#
_symmetry.space_group_name_H-M   'P 1'
#
loop_
_entity.id
_entity.type
_entity.pdbx_description
1 polymer ?
#
loop_
_entity_poly.entity_id
_entity_poly.type
_entity_poly.pdbx_seq_one_letter_code
_entity_poly.pdbx_strand_id
1 'polypeptide(L)'
;MRRYLAALAIPGIAVAVAVSGGTSSAAGSTAPTAPASTTKKVALEKTKLGEVLADGRGRTLYMFEKDKRGSRKSTCFGQCAAAWPPVTTTGTPKAARGVSASKLGTIRRGNGVLQVTYNGWPLYRFQGDTGARQTNGEGIKAFGAEWYVLSAAGNIIEADGS
;
A
#
# COMPACT_ATOMS: atom_id res chain seq x y z
N MET A 1 -32.78 50.19 -52.69
CA MET A 1 -32.53 51.64 -52.83
C MET A 1 -31.19 51.97 -52.17
N ARG A 2 -30.31 52.48 -53.01
CA ARG A 2 -29.22 53.49 -52.81
C ARG A 2 -28.18 53.10 -51.70
N ARG A 3 -26.93 52.70 -52.08
CA ARG A 3 -25.81 53.56 -52.59
C ARG A 3 -25.31 54.51 -51.49
N TYR A 4 -24.04 54.58 -51.12
CA TYR A 4 -22.76 54.95 -51.73
C TYR A 4 -21.62 54.60 -50.75
N LEU A 5 -20.48 53.97 -51.06
CA LEU A 5 -19.27 54.44 -51.69
C LEU A 5 -18.56 55.64 -51.01
N ALA A 6 -17.36 55.43 -50.57
CA ALA A 6 -16.08 56.10 -50.87
C ALA A 6 -15.10 55.86 -49.74
N ALA A 7 -13.97 55.22 -49.83
CA ALA A 7 -12.74 55.46 -50.60
C ALA A 7 -11.74 56.44 -49.96
N LEU A 8 -10.47 56.02 -49.89
CA LEU A 8 -9.19 56.73 -49.83
C LEU A 8 -8.73 57.13 -48.41
N ALA A 9 -7.50 56.99 -47.93
CA ALA A 9 -6.19 56.94 -48.61
C ALA A 9 -5.11 56.39 -47.65
N ILE A 10 -4.06 55.84 -48.21
CA ILE A 10 -2.75 55.53 -47.62
C ILE A 10 -1.87 56.79 -47.76
N PRO A 11 -0.80 57.12 -46.99
CA PRO A 11 0.37 56.31 -46.72
C PRO A 11 1.08 56.56 -45.39
N GLY A 12 2.09 55.73 -45.06
CA GLY A 12 3.07 56.07 -44.07
C GLY A 12 3.97 54.89 -43.64
N ILE A 13 5.09 54.82 -44.25
CA ILE A 13 6.21 53.90 -44.00
C ILE A 13 6.81 54.14 -42.63
N ALA A 14 7.05 53.11 -41.83
CA ALA A 14 8.13 53.09 -40.86
C ALA A 14 8.57 51.63 -40.62
N VAL A 15 9.74 51.32 -41.10
CA VAL A 15 10.50 50.08 -40.86
C VAL A 15 11.09 50.19 -39.48
N ALA A 16 10.71 49.30 -38.58
CA ALA A 16 11.44 49.05 -37.35
C ALA A 16 11.75 47.55 -37.25
N VAL A 17 12.99 47.20 -37.49
CA VAL A 17 13.53 45.86 -37.26
C VAL A 17 13.71 45.69 -35.77
N ALA A 18 12.84 44.93 -35.13
CA ALA A 18 13.05 44.46 -33.75
C ALA A 18 13.48 42.98 -33.81
N VAL A 19 14.71 42.76 -33.48
CA VAL A 19 15.26 41.43 -33.18
C VAL A 19 14.65 40.97 -31.89
N SER A 20 13.65 40.12 -31.95
CA SER A 20 13.08 39.47 -30.79
C SER A 20 13.76 38.15 -30.56
N GLY A 21 14.59 38.10 -29.52
CA GLY A 21 15.15 36.86 -29.01
C GLY A 21 14.05 35.87 -28.68
N GLY A 22 14.06 34.75 -29.34
CA GLY A 22 13.17 33.62 -29.03
C GLY A 22 13.55 33.01 -27.69
N THR A 23 12.76 33.28 -26.68
CA THR A 23 12.79 32.47 -25.45
C THR A 23 12.05 31.17 -25.75
N SER A 24 12.80 30.13 -26.06
CA SER A 24 12.26 28.77 -26.09
C SER A 24 11.83 28.41 -24.67
N SER A 25 10.54 28.56 -24.38
CA SER A 25 9.95 27.91 -23.22
C SER A 25 9.97 26.40 -23.44
N ALA A 26 10.95 25.74 -22.86
CA ALA A 26 10.92 24.30 -22.70
C ALA A 26 9.71 23.97 -21.83
N ALA A 27 8.63 23.52 -22.45
CA ALA A 27 7.52 22.89 -21.76
C ALA A 27 8.09 21.64 -21.07
N GLY A 28 8.35 21.74 -19.77
CA GLY A 28 8.71 20.62 -18.94
C GLY A 28 7.59 19.60 -18.98
N SER A 29 7.78 18.54 -19.74
CA SER A 29 6.91 17.37 -19.74
C SER A 29 7.07 16.69 -18.39
N THR A 30 6.27 17.06 -17.42
CA THR A 30 6.11 16.28 -16.18
C THR A 30 5.38 15.00 -16.54
N ALA A 31 6.16 13.98 -16.91
CA ALA A 31 5.64 12.63 -17.01
C ALA A 31 5.00 12.27 -15.65
N PRO A 32 3.80 11.68 -15.61
CA PRO A 32 3.21 11.26 -14.36
C PRO A 32 4.14 10.25 -13.70
N THR A 33 4.70 10.64 -12.53
CA THR A 33 5.51 9.75 -11.72
C THR A 33 4.62 8.59 -11.33
N ALA A 34 4.87 7.41 -11.87
CA ALA A 34 4.20 6.19 -11.46
C ALA A 34 4.33 6.06 -9.94
N PRO A 35 3.25 5.70 -9.21
CA PRO A 35 3.31 5.58 -7.77
C PRO A 35 4.41 4.60 -7.40
N ALA A 36 5.32 5.04 -6.54
CA ALA A 36 6.45 4.23 -6.09
C ALA A 36 5.93 2.90 -5.55
N SER A 37 6.40 1.80 -6.14
CA SER A 37 6.03 0.45 -5.70
C SER A 37 6.49 0.24 -4.27
N THR A 38 5.56 0.30 -3.32
CA THR A 38 5.85 0.08 -1.91
C THR A 38 5.88 -1.42 -1.62
N THR A 39 7.05 -2.02 -1.83
CA THR A 39 7.27 -3.43 -1.48
C THR A 39 7.28 -3.59 0.03
N LYS A 40 6.42 -4.47 0.55
CA LYS A 40 6.38 -4.77 1.99
C LYS A 40 7.49 -5.74 2.37
N LYS A 41 8.21 -5.39 3.44
CA LYS A 41 9.11 -6.32 4.14
C LYS A 41 8.34 -7.02 5.23
N VAL A 42 8.62 -8.32 5.40
CA VAL A 42 8.17 -9.13 6.53
C VAL A 42 9.42 -9.72 7.17
N ALA A 43 9.55 -9.56 8.49
CA ALA A 43 10.67 -10.00 9.30
C ALA A 43 10.16 -10.75 10.54
N LEU A 44 11.05 -11.34 11.31
CA LEU A 44 10.76 -11.77 12.67
C LEU A 44 11.18 -10.68 13.66
N GLU A 45 10.33 -10.46 14.66
CA GLU A 45 10.62 -9.61 15.81
C GLU A 45 10.47 -10.40 17.11
N LYS A 46 11.40 -10.17 18.05
CA LYS A 46 11.34 -10.76 19.37
C LYS A 46 10.35 -9.99 20.24
N THR A 47 9.33 -10.68 20.71
CA THR A 47 8.27 -10.17 21.59
C THR A 47 8.20 -10.97 22.88
N LYS A 48 7.24 -10.66 23.74
CA LYS A 48 6.95 -11.47 24.94
C LYS A 48 6.46 -12.90 24.60
N LEU A 49 5.95 -13.12 23.38
CA LEU A 49 5.47 -14.41 22.87
C LEU A 49 6.55 -15.17 22.09
N GLY A 50 7.80 -14.73 22.13
CA GLY A 50 8.88 -15.24 21.29
C GLY A 50 9.04 -14.47 19.99
N GLU A 51 9.59 -15.13 18.96
CA GLU A 51 9.77 -14.53 17.64
C GLU A 51 8.49 -14.67 16.81
N VAL A 52 7.92 -13.53 16.43
CA VAL A 52 6.68 -13.44 15.65
C VAL A 52 6.91 -12.67 14.36
N LEU A 53 6.03 -12.85 13.38
CA LEU A 53 6.05 -12.06 12.15
C LEU A 53 5.76 -10.59 12.44
N ALA A 54 6.54 -9.72 11.81
CA ALA A 54 6.38 -8.27 11.89
C ALA A 54 6.61 -7.59 10.53
N ASP A 55 6.14 -6.36 10.39
CA ASP A 55 6.43 -5.54 9.22
C ASP A 55 7.85 -4.92 9.32
N GLY A 56 8.28 -4.22 8.27
CA GLY A 56 9.61 -3.59 8.21
C GLY A 56 9.85 -2.48 9.26
N ARG A 57 8.84 -2.16 10.07
CA ARG A 57 8.91 -1.22 11.21
C ARG A 57 8.84 -1.95 12.56
N GLY A 58 8.83 -3.27 12.55
CA GLY A 58 8.74 -4.10 13.76
C GLY A 58 7.34 -4.21 14.36
N ARG A 59 6.29 -3.78 13.66
CA ARG A 59 4.92 -3.95 14.12
C ARG A 59 4.44 -5.35 13.83
N THR A 60 3.85 -5.98 14.82
CA THR A 60 3.38 -7.37 14.77
C THR A 60 2.33 -7.58 13.67
N LEU A 61 2.41 -8.74 13.03
CA LEU A 61 1.48 -9.18 12.01
C LEU A 61 0.67 -10.36 12.51
N TYR A 62 -0.61 -10.31 12.21
CA TYR A 62 -1.60 -11.26 12.67
C TYR A 62 -2.24 -12.00 11.51
N MET A 63 -2.74 -13.20 11.78
CA MET A 63 -3.70 -13.91 10.94
C MET A 63 -5.08 -13.86 11.57
N PHE A 64 -6.10 -14.09 10.78
CA PHE A 64 -7.50 -14.19 11.19
C PHE A 64 -7.98 -15.62 10.97
N GLU A 65 -8.45 -16.27 12.00
CA GLU A 65 -8.86 -17.67 11.94
C GLU A 65 -10.04 -17.92 10.99
N LYS A 66 -10.93 -16.93 10.83
CA LYS A 66 -12.03 -17.00 9.87
C LYS A 66 -11.56 -17.03 8.41
N ASP A 67 -10.37 -16.57 8.12
CA ASP A 67 -9.76 -16.72 6.82
C ASP A 67 -9.33 -18.19 6.63
N LYS A 68 -9.71 -18.79 5.53
CA LYS A 68 -9.26 -20.15 5.23
C LYS A 68 -7.85 -20.11 4.65
N ARG A 69 -6.91 -20.77 5.31
CA ARG A 69 -5.52 -20.92 4.84
C ARG A 69 -5.49 -21.39 3.39
N GLY A 70 -4.78 -20.68 2.53
CA GLY A 70 -4.64 -21.01 1.12
C GLY A 70 -5.85 -20.70 0.24
N SER A 71 -6.94 -20.19 0.79
CA SER A 71 -8.18 -19.89 0.03
C SER A 71 -8.02 -18.74 -0.97
N ARG A 72 -6.94 -17.97 -0.87
CA ARG A 72 -6.67 -16.76 -1.66
C ARG A 72 -7.71 -15.66 -1.48
N LYS A 73 -8.47 -15.69 -0.39
CA LYS A 73 -9.50 -14.72 -0.04
C LYS A 73 -9.33 -14.28 1.40
N SER A 74 -9.65 -13.02 1.65
CA SER A 74 -9.82 -12.46 3.00
C SER A 74 -11.31 -12.35 3.29
N THR A 75 -11.69 -12.52 4.54
CA THR A 75 -13.06 -12.33 5.05
C THR A 75 -13.21 -11.06 5.88
N CYS A 76 -12.11 -10.33 6.11
CA CYS A 76 -12.07 -9.10 6.91
C CYS A 76 -12.20 -7.85 6.03
N PHE A 77 -13.37 -7.19 6.08
CA PHE A 77 -13.72 -5.98 5.34
C PHE A 77 -14.43 -4.97 6.26
N GLY A 78 -14.64 -3.75 5.77
CA GLY A 78 -15.38 -2.71 6.50
C GLY A 78 -14.77 -2.43 7.88
N GLN A 79 -15.58 -2.52 8.93
CA GLN A 79 -15.14 -2.28 10.32
C GLN A 79 -14.04 -3.25 10.78
N CYS A 80 -14.08 -4.51 10.32
CA CYS A 80 -13.00 -5.45 10.57
C CYS A 80 -11.68 -4.93 10.01
N ALA A 81 -11.64 -4.49 8.77
CA ALA A 81 -10.43 -3.96 8.15
C ALA A 81 -10.00 -2.59 8.72
N ALA A 82 -10.90 -1.85 9.37
CA ALA A 82 -10.56 -0.64 10.12
C ALA A 82 -9.83 -0.98 11.42
N ALA A 83 -10.32 -1.96 12.19
CA ALA A 83 -9.66 -2.42 13.41
C ALA A 83 -8.41 -3.26 13.13
N TRP A 84 -8.44 -4.05 12.05
CA TRP A 84 -7.37 -4.93 11.61
C TRP A 84 -6.95 -4.61 10.17
N PRO A 85 -6.17 -3.55 9.96
CA PRO A 85 -5.76 -3.14 8.62
C PRO A 85 -4.98 -4.24 7.90
N PRO A 86 -5.39 -4.63 6.67
CA PRO A 86 -4.65 -5.59 5.88
C PRO A 86 -3.24 -5.08 5.56
N VAL A 87 -2.27 -5.97 5.52
CA VAL A 87 -0.90 -5.65 5.09
C VAL A 87 -0.88 -5.61 3.57
N THR A 88 -1.01 -4.41 3.00
CA THR A 88 -1.07 -4.22 1.56
C THR A 88 0.29 -3.97 0.93
N THR A 89 0.47 -4.34 -0.33
CA THR A 89 1.68 -4.13 -1.13
C THR A 89 1.32 -3.79 -2.57
N THR A 90 2.21 -3.10 -3.27
CA THR A 90 2.09 -2.85 -4.72
C THR A 90 2.99 -3.78 -5.54
N GLY A 91 3.83 -4.58 -4.89
CA GLY A 91 4.74 -5.53 -5.52
C GLY A 91 4.92 -6.79 -4.70
N THR A 92 5.83 -7.66 -5.12
CA THR A 92 6.16 -8.90 -4.42
C THR A 92 6.72 -8.58 -3.03
N PRO A 93 6.12 -9.12 -1.94
CA PRO A 93 6.65 -8.91 -0.60
C PRO A 93 8.05 -9.51 -0.45
N LYS A 94 8.89 -8.89 0.40
CA LYS A 94 10.27 -9.34 0.63
C LYS A 94 10.42 -9.94 2.01
N ALA A 95 11.00 -11.12 2.04
CA ALA A 95 11.45 -11.74 3.29
C ALA A 95 12.68 -10.99 3.83
N ALA A 96 12.68 -10.74 5.13
CA ALA A 96 13.81 -10.25 5.88
C ALA A 96 14.13 -11.23 7.02
N ARG A 97 15.03 -10.89 7.90
CA ARG A 97 15.55 -11.72 8.98
C ARG A 97 14.56 -12.82 9.46
N GLY A 98 14.95 -14.08 9.35
CA GLY A 98 14.24 -15.24 9.88
C GLY A 98 12.99 -15.69 9.12
N VAL A 99 12.58 -14.93 8.07
CA VAL A 99 11.37 -15.21 7.28
C VAL A 99 11.71 -15.97 6.01
N SER A 100 10.96 -17.05 5.72
CA SER A 100 11.11 -17.80 4.47
C SER A 100 10.40 -17.10 3.31
N ALA A 101 11.15 -16.77 2.26
CA ALA A 101 10.60 -16.15 1.05
C ALA A 101 9.58 -17.06 0.34
N SER A 102 9.75 -18.39 0.40
CA SER A 102 8.84 -19.35 -0.21
C SER A 102 7.44 -19.38 0.42
N LYS A 103 7.31 -18.87 1.64
CA LYS A 103 6.03 -18.77 2.36
C LYS A 103 5.32 -17.46 2.13
N LEU A 104 6.02 -16.44 1.58
CA LEU A 104 5.41 -15.16 1.24
C LEU A 104 4.63 -15.26 -0.07
N GLY A 105 3.48 -14.63 -0.09
CA GLY A 105 2.64 -14.50 -1.27
C GLY A 105 1.74 -13.29 -1.19
N THR A 106 0.80 -13.23 -2.11
CA THR A 106 -0.24 -12.19 -2.12
C THR A 106 -1.59 -12.77 -2.51
N ILE A 107 -2.63 -12.13 -2.01
CA ILE A 107 -4.00 -12.30 -2.50
C ILE A 107 -4.51 -10.96 -3.01
N ARG A 108 -5.43 -10.99 -3.98
CA ARG A 108 -6.12 -9.79 -4.46
C ARG A 108 -7.42 -9.62 -3.70
N ARG A 109 -7.58 -8.46 -3.05
CA ARG A 109 -8.82 -8.07 -2.38
C ARG A 109 -9.86 -7.62 -3.40
N GLY A 110 -11.15 -7.56 -3.00
CA GLY A 110 -12.26 -7.15 -3.88
C GLY A 110 -12.10 -5.76 -4.52
N ASN A 111 -11.32 -4.87 -3.89
CA ASN A 111 -10.97 -3.54 -4.42
C ASN A 111 -9.72 -3.54 -5.31
N GLY A 112 -9.20 -4.70 -5.70
CA GLY A 112 -8.02 -4.84 -6.54
C GLY A 112 -6.66 -4.71 -5.83
N VAL A 113 -6.63 -4.30 -4.56
CA VAL A 113 -5.40 -4.15 -3.77
C VAL A 113 -4.80 -5.51 -3.44
N LEU A 114 -3.48 -5.64 -3.52
CA LEU A 114 -2.76 -6.84 -3.09
C LEU A 114 -2.54 -6.82 -1.58
N GLN A 115 -2.91 -7.91 -0.92
CA GLN A 115 -2.62 -8.15 0.50
C GLN A 115 -1.57 -9.24 0.62
N VAL A 116 -0.59 -9.01 1.48
CA VAL A 116 0.49 -9.97 1.78
C VAL A 116 -0.09 -11.18 2.49
N THR A 117 0.42 -12.36 2.12
CA THR A 117 0.14 -13.62 2.83
C THR A 117 1.45 -14.24 3.31
N TYR A 118 1.35 -15.04 4.37
CA TYR A 118 2.43 -15.90 4.83
C TYR A 118 1.92 -17.31 5.11
N ASN A 119 2.56 -18.29 4.54
CA ASN A 119 2.15 -19.70 4.64
C ASN A 119 0.65 -19.91 4.31
N GLY A 120 0.13 -19.11 3.36
CA GLY A 120 -1.27 -19.13 2.93
C GLY A 120 -2.25 -18.32 3.80
N TRP A 121 -1.79 -17.73 4.89
CA TRP A 121 -2.60 -16.85 5.74
C TRP A 121 -2.51 -15.40 5.29
N PRO A 122 -3.63 -14.68 5.03
CA PRO A 122 -3.64 -13.23 4.85
C PRO A 122 -3.14 -12.54 6.13
N LEU A 123 -2.28 -11.53 5.96
CA LEU A 123 -1.67 -10.83 7.08
C LEU A 123 -2.35 -9.48 7.35
N TYR A 124 -2.47 -9.17 8.64
CA TYR A 124 -3.09 -7.95 9.17
C TYR A 124 -2.20 -7.30 10.22
N ARG A 125 -2.46 -6.05 10.51
CA ARG A 125 -1.98 -5.35 11.69
C ARG A 125 -3.14 -5.17 12.67
N PHE A 126 -2.84 -4.88 13.91
CA PHE A 126 -3.85 -4.50 14.90
C PHE A 126 -3.75 -3.00 15.19
N GLN A 127 -4.88 -2.29 15.21
CA GLN A 127 -4.90 -0.85 15.51
C GLN A 127 -4.50 -0.55 16.96
N GLY A 128 -4.73 -1.50 17.88
CA GLY A 128 -4.30 -1.38 19.27
C GLY A 128 -2.79 -1.53 19.48
N ASP A 129 -2.02 -1.96 18.45
CA ASP A 129 -0.56 -1.97 18.48
C ASP A 129 -0.03 -0.64 17.97
N THR A 130 0.25 0.28 18.87
CA THR A 130 0.74 1.64 18.55
C THR A 130 2.25 1.69 18.29
N GLY A 131 2.99 0.65 18.73
CA GLY A 131 4.45 0.56 18.60
C GLY A 131 4.93 -0.79 18.08
N ALA A 132 6.25 -0.91 17.93
CA ALA A 132 6.92 -2.16 17.59
C ALA A 132 6.84 -3.17 18.75
N ARG A 133 6.88 -4.46 18.43
CA ARG A 133 6.92 -5.59 19.38
C ARG A 133 5.70 -5.73 20.30
N GLN A 134 4.68 -4.91 20.11
CA GLN A 134 3.41 -5.07 20.80
C GLN A 134 2.64 -6.25 20.21
N THR A 135 1.97 -7.01 21.05
CA THR A 135 1.17 -8.18 20.68
C THR A 135 -0.19 -8.11 21.36
N ASN A 136 -0.77 -6.90 21.44
CA ASN A 136 -2.05 -6.68 22.13
C ASN A 136 -3.24 -7.30 21.38
N GLY A 137 -3.04 -7.71 20.13
CA GLY A 137 -4.05 -8.36 19.32
C GLY A 137 -4.10 -9.87 19.46
N GLU A 138 -3.16 -10.47 20.17
CA GLU A 138 -3.08 -11.92 20.35
C GLU A 138 -4.27 -12.46 21.13
N GLY A 139 -4.90 -13.53 20.62
CA GLY A 139 -6.04 -14.18 21.26
C GLY A 139 -7.33 -13.37 21.30
N ILE A 140 -7.37 -12.20 20.65
CA ILE A 140 -8.61 -11.41 20.61
C ILE A 140 -9.66 -12.13 19.78
N LYS A 141 -10.82 -12.38 20.39
CA LYS A 141 -12.00 -12.86 19.69
C LYS A 141 -12.86 -11.70 19.21
N ALA A 142 -12.83 -11.43 17.90
CA ALA A 142 -13.57 -10.35 17.28
C ALA A 142 -13.94 -10.71 15.85
N PHE A 143 -15.06 -10.14 15.35
CA PHE A 143 -15.58 -10.36 13.98
C PHE A 143 -15.89 -11.82 13.64
N GLY A 144 -16.14 -12.63 14.69
CA GLY A 144 -16.64 -14.00 14.57
C GLY A 144 -15.56 -15.09 14.54
N ALA A 145 -14.29 -14.76 14.87
CA ALA A 145 -13.20 -15.70 15.09
C ALA A 145 -12.07 -15.05 15.87
N GLU A 146 -11.02 -15.76 16.13
CA GLU A 146 -9.86 -15.31 16.89
C GLU A 146 -8.73 -14.83 15.99
N TRP A 147 -7.84 -14.03 16.58
CA TRP A 147 -6.69 -13.42 15.91
C TRP A 147 -5.41 -13.89 16.59
N TYR A 148 -4.45 -14.33 15.79
CA TYR A 148 -3.22 -14.90 16.31
C TYR A 148 -1.99 -14.35 15.61
N VAL A 149 -0.87 -14.30 16.32
CA VAL A 149 0.45 -14.09 15.75
C VAL A 149 0.97 -15.37 15.10
N LEU A 150 1.90 -15.23 14.17
CA LEU A 150 2.51 -16.36 13.47
C LEU A 150 4.01 -16.45 13.75
N SER A 151 4.48 -17.67 13.93
CA SER A 151 5.91 -18.03 13.98
C SER A 151 6.58 -17.94 12.62
N ALA A 152 7.90 -18.09 12.57
CA ALA A 152 8.69 -18.25 11.34
C ALA A 152 8.21 -19.41 10.46
N ALA A 153 7.68 -20.48 11.07
CA ALA A 153 7.10 -21.61 10.36
C ALA A 153 5.75 -21.27 9.72
N GLY A 154 5.11 -20.17 10.13
CA GLY A 154 3.76 -19.79 9.72
C GLY A 154 2.68 -20.56 10.48
N ASN A 155 3.01 -21.03 11.66
CA ASN A 155 2.09 -21.64 12.61
C ASN A 155 1.62 -20.58 13.61
N ILE A 156 0.42 -20.76 14.11
CA ILE A 156 -0.14 -19.95 15.20
C ILE A 156 0.76 -20.11 16.43
N ILE A 157 1.01 -19.01 17.13
CA ILE A 157 1.56 -18.98 18.47
C ILE A 157 0.41 -18.56 19.36
N GLU A 158 -0.06 -19.45 20.21
CA GLU A 158 -1.02 -19.13 21.25
C GLU A 158 -0.26 -18.62 22.46
N ALA A 159 -0.74 -17.55 23.10
CA ALA A 159 -0.28 -17.20 24.42
C ALA A 159 -0.70 -18.35 25.35
N ASP A 160 0.27 -19.02 25.98
CA ASP A 160 -0.03 -20.04 26.98
C ASP A 160 -1.07 -19.48 27.95
N GLY A 161 -2.23 -20.14 28.00
CA GLY A 161 -3.38 -19.64 28.72
C GLY A 161 -3.05 -19.37 30.19
N SER A 162 -3.25 -18.10 30.57
CA SER A 162 -3.27 -17.64 31.95
C SER A 162 -4.63 -17.94 32.55
#